data_e9174a09d6cf813c01884317089269d0
#
_entry.id   e9174a09d6cf813c01884317089269d0
#
_cell.length_a   1.000
_cell.length_b   1.000
_cell.length_c   1.000
_cell.angle_alpha   90.00
_cell.angle_beta   90.00
_cell.angle_gamma   90.00
#
_symmetry.space_group_name_H-M   'P 1'
#
loop_
_entity.id
_entity.type
_entity.pdbx_description
1 polymer ?
#
loop_
_entity_poly.entity_id
_entity_poly.type
_entity_poly.pdbx_seq_one_letter_code
_entity_poly.pdbx_strand_id
1 'polypeptide(L)'
;MCRTFCSFGLASSAALFLAGAPALAPALAEVPAPPAQTAEKIGDAAHFLMLPPDEQPGAYRNTDKLFATRTFKRGSVVYPLPAAAPLTEVPYRFAGKILGLEDFMQRNRVGGLLVLEDGHVRLERYALGNNDRSRWTSFSVGKSIVSTLVGAAVKDGAIASIEDPVTKYLPQLRGSAYDGTTVRNLLQMSSGVKWNEDYTQADSDIGRMLKCTADDKPGCIIDFMSKLPRAAPPGSVFNYNSGETHLLGLIVSAATHKHLTDYLSEKIWSRFGMESDGYWLLESTNGAEMAAGSLSMTLRDYGRFGEFIRTGGSAGGERVLPPGWIAQATQPRADSPQVGFGKLEPGDPTGYGYQWWVMPHLAPHSGAFMAEGIFGQYIYINPAAHLVIVLWSAWPGAWVDANAEEAATFFGGVVKALKASRPHLARSPASGSPAVAGRSAP
;
A
#
# COMPACT_ATOMS: atom_id res chain seq x y z
N MET A 1 -33.05 -44.96 48.98
CA MET A 1 -32.76 -46.31 49.46
C MET A 1 -31.30 -46.41 49.86
N CYS A 2 -31.07 -46.73 51.13
CA CYS A 2 -29.95 -47.43 51.84
C CYS A 2 -28.52 -46.88 51.52
N ARG A 3 -27.89 -46.19 52.45
CA ARG A 3 -27.15 -46.72 53.67
C ARG A 3 -25.98 -47.63 53.26
N THR A 4 -24.73 -47.29 53.63
CA THR A 4 -24.19 -47.80 54.93
C THR A 4 -22.83 -47.14 55.24
N PHE A 5 -22.64 -46.80 56.47
CA PHE A 5 -21.46 -46.41 57.26
C PHE A 5 -20.38 -47.50 57.33
N CYS A 6 -19.12 -47.08 57.52
CA CYS A 6 -18.26 -47.75 58.50
C CYS A 6 -17.12 -46.85 58.98
N SER A 7 -17.03 -46.74 60.31
CA SER A 7 -16.03 -46.06 61.14
C SER A 7 -14.88 -46.99 61.50
N PHE A 8 -13.89 -46.39 62.16
CA PHE A 8 -12.77 -46.88 63.02
C PHE A 8 -11.39 -46.67 62.41
N GLY A 9 -10.39 -46.11 62.99
CA GLY A 9 -10.13 -46.01 64.44
C GLY A 9 -8.91 -45.09 64.67
N LEU A 10 -8.88 -44.58 65.92
CA LEU A 10 -7.81 -43.74 66.50
C LEU A 10 -6.50 -44.54 66.73
N ALA A 11 -5.37 -43.83 66.37
CA ALA A 11 -4.11 -44.16 67.05
C ALA A 11 -3.39 -42.84 67.35
N SER A 12 -3.28 -42.55 68.61
CA SER A 12 -2.50 -41.48 69.25
C SER A 12 -1.01 -41.81 69.17
N SER A 13 -0.22 -40.92 68.64
CA SER A 13 1.23 -40.90 68.81
C SER A 13 1.69 -39.50 69.14
N ALA A 14 2.24 -39.35 70.33
CA ALA A 14 2.83 -38.13 70.85
C ALA A 14 4.12 -37.82 70.03
N ALA A 15 4.27 -36.60 69.50
CA ALA A 15 5.50 -36.12 68.94
C ALA A 15 5.97 -34.88 69.71
N LEU A 16 7.25 -34.89 70.02
CA LEU A 16 8.02 -33.88 70.71
C LEU A 16 7.98 -32.56 70.02
N PHE A 17 7.73 -31.46 70.71
CA PHE A 17 7.96 -30.10 70.25
C PHE A 17 9.45 -29.76 70.28
N LEU A 18 10.08 -29.62 69.13
CA LEU A 18 11.34 -28.88 68.96
C LEU A 18 10.98 -27.48 68.49
N ALA A 19 11.29 -26.49 69.30
CA ALA A 19 11.14 -25.07 68.96
C ALA A 19 12.23 -24.68 67.91
N GLY A 20 11.80 -24.55 66.64
CA GLY A 20 12.61 -23.99 65.58
C GLY A 20 12.34 -22.49 65.48
N ALA A 21 13.39 -21.68 65.47
CA ALA A 21 13.33 -20.24 65.28
C ALA A 21 12.77 -19.93 63.90
N PRO A 22 11.99 -18.85 63.73
CA PRO A 22 11.47 -18.45 62.39
C PRO A 22 12.65 -17.91 61.54
N ALA A 23 12.92 -18.59 60.42
CA ALA A 23 13.79 -18.06 59.36
C ALA A 23 13.07 -16.89 58.71
N LEU A 24 13.63 -15.68 58.76
CA LEU A 24 13.20 -14.54 57.94
C LEU A 24 13.36 -14.92 56.49
N ALA A 25 12.25 -15.08 55.75
CA ALA A 25 12.27 -15.13 54.30
C ALA A 25 12.69 -13.74 53.78
N PRO A 26 13.60 -13.66 52.77
CA PRO A 26 13.92 -12.39 52.13
C PRO A 26 12.68 -11.82 51.48
N ALA A 27 12.35 -10.56 51.78
CA ALA A 27 11.31 -9.82 51.09
C ALA A 27 11.67 -9.74 49.60
N LEU A 28 10.84 -10.39 48.75
CA LEU A 28 10.92 -10.23 47.33
C LEU A 28 10.62 -8.74 47.05
N ALA A 29 11.60 -8.01 46.51
CA ALA A 29 11.41 -6.65 46.03
C ALA A 29 10.28 -6.70 45.00
N GLU A 30 9.20 -5.96 45.23
CA GLU A 30 8.14 -5.77 44.25
C GLU A 30 8.77 -5.16 43.00
N VAL A 31 8.74 -5.90 41.88
CA VAL A 31 9.06 -5.37 40.58
C VAL A 31 8.01 -4.28 40.29
N PRO A 32 8.41 -3.01 40.09
CA PRO A 32 7.45 -1.96 39.82
C PRO A 32 6.59 -2.36 38.60
N ALA A 33 5.28 -2.25 38.73
CA ALA A 33 4.37 -2.48 37.63
C ALA A 33 4.80 -1.62 36.42
N PRO A 34 4.82 -2.17 35.19
CA PRO A 34 5.14 -1.37 34.02
C PRO A 34 4.20 -0.16 33.98
N PRO A 35 4.71 1.03 33.60
CA PRO A 35 3.90 2.23 33.53
C PRO A 35 2.66 1.94 32.70
N ALA A 36 1.49 2.35 33.20
CA ALA A 36 0.23 2.20 32.49
C ALA A 36 0.43 2.78 31.07
N GLN A 37 0.26 1.93 30.04
CA GLN A 37 0.29 2.38 28.65
C GLN A 37 -0.82 3.42 28.52
N THR A 38 -0.46 4.68 28.32
CA THR A 38 -1.42 5.72 27.94
C THR A 38 -2.16 5.24 26.70
N ALA A 39 -3.50 5.26 26.75
CA ALA A 39 -4.31 4.86 25.60
C ALA A 39 -3.84 5.60 24.36
N GLU A 40 -3.64 4.87 23.26
CA GLU A 40 -3.19 5.44 22.01
C GLU A 40 -4.21 6.46 21.49
N LYS A 41 -3.76 7.65 21.15
CA LYS A 41 -4.60 8.66 20.54
C LYS A 41 -4.91 8.28 19.10
N ILE A 42 -6.18 8.21 18.74
CA ILE A 42 -6.63 7.86 17.38
C ILE A 42 -7.43 8.97 16.70
N GLY A 43 -7.67 10.10 17.38
CA GLY A 43 -8.50 11.18 16.84
C GLY A 43 -9.94 10.75 16.59
N ASP A 44 -10.58 11.37 15.61
CA ASP A 44 -11.96 11.07 15.21
C ASP A 44 -12.09 11.00 13.68
N ALA A 45 -13.19 10.37 13.22
CA ALA A 45 -13.47 10.17 11.80
C ALA A 45 -13.72 11.48 11.02
N ALA A 46 -14.35 12.47 11.66
CA ALA A 46 -14.74 13.72 10.99
C ALA A 46 -13.51 14.58 10.62
N HIS A 47 -12.43 14.47 11.39
CA HIS A 47 -11.19 15.21 11.18
C HIS A 47 -10.03 14.36 10.68
N PHE A 48 -10.30 13.15 10.18
CA PHE A 48 -9.28 12.14 9.84
C PHE A 48 -8.15 12.66 8.92
N LEU A 49 -8.45 13.56 7.98
CA LEU A 49 -7.45 14.17 7.09
C LEU A 49 -6.75 15.39 7.70
N MET A 50 -7.20 15.89 8.85
CA MET A 50 -6.68 17.08 9.51
C MET A 50 -6.16 16.76 10.91
N LEU A 51 -5.90 15.48 11.21
CA LEU A 51 -5.39 15.06 12.50
C LEU A 51 -4.07 15.71 12.82
N PRO A 52 -3.86 16.14 14.07
CA PRO A 52 -2.56 16.61 14.52
C PRO A 52 -1.51 15.50 14.41
N PRO A 53 -0.23 15.84 14.20
CA PRO A 53 0.80 14.84 13.95
C PRO A 53 0.96 13.75 15.01
N ASP A 54 0.62 14.02 16.27
CA ASP A 54 0.72 13.06 17.37
C ASP A 54 -0.44 12.03 17.39
N GLU A 55 -1.54 12.30 16.70
CA GLU A 55 -2.69 11.39 16.55
C GLU A 55 -2.64 10.56 15.27
N GLN A 56 -2.00 11.07 14.22
CA GLN A 56 -1.92 10.42 12.92
C GLN A 56 -1.48 8.95 12.98
N PRO A 57 -0.37 8.58 13.67
CA PRO A 57 0.08 7.20 13.70
C PRO A 57 -0.93 6.24 14.31
N GLY A 58 -1.59 6.66 15.38
CA GLY A 58 -2.64 5.88 16.03
C GLY A 58 -3.86 5.71 15.14
N ALA A 59 -4.33 6.79 14.51
CA ALA A 59 -5.45 6.78 13.58
C ALA A 59 -5.17 5.87 12.36
N TYR A 60 -4.00 6.02 11.74
CA TYR A 60 -3.64 5.28 10.53
C TYR A 60 -3.48 3.77 10.76
N ARG A 61 -3.15 3.35 11.99
CA ARG A 61 -3.13 1.95 12.40
C ARG A 61 -4.51 1.37 12.75
N ASN A 62 -5.45 2.22 13.14
CA ASN A 62 -6.72 1.82 13.74
C ASN A 62 -7.92 2.40 13.00
N THR A 63 -7.85 2.52 11.67
CA THR A 63 -8.96 3.06 10.87
C THR A 63 -10.24 2.24 11.01
N ASP A 64 -10.13 0.95 11.35
CA ASP A 64 -11.25 0.07 11.66
C ASP A 64 -11.99 0.42 12.98
N LYS A 65 -11.39 1.25 13.83
CA LYS A 65 -12.05 1.79 15.02
C LYS A 65 -12.78 3.10 14.76
N LEU A 66 -12.46 3.77 13.65
CA LEU A 66 -13.04 5.06 13.26
C LEU A 66 -14.13 4.94 12.20
N PHE A 67 -14.06 3.92 11.35
CA PHE A 67 -14.93 3.77 10.19
C PHE A 67 -15.48 2.35 10.08
N ALA A 68 -16.62 2.22 9.39
CA ALA A 68 -17.10 0.91 8.95
C ALA A 68 -16.11 0.27 7.97
N THR A 69 -15.86 -1.03 8.11
CA THR A 69 -14.89 -1.75 7.29
C THR A 69 -15.40 -3.11 6.86
N ARG A 70 -14.84 -3.64 5.78
CA ARG A 70 -15.01 -5.03 5.34
C ARG A 70 -13.65 -5.69 5.20
N THR A 71 -13.52 -6.89 5.74
CA THR A 71 -12.27 -7.66 5.74
C THR A 71 -12.09 -8.38 4.40
N PHE A 72 -10.88 -8.31 3.83
CA PHE A 72 -10.44 -9.21 2.79
C PHE A 72 -9.50 -10.26 3.38
N LYS A 73 -9.71 -11.52 2.98
CA LYS A 73 -9.13 -12.69 3.63
C LYS A 73 -7.88 -13.18 2.94
N ARG A 74 -6.86 -13.54 3.74
CA ARG A 74 -5.69 -14.29 3.29
C ARG A 74 -6.04 -15.75 2.98
N GLY A 75 -5.14 -16.41 2.25
CA GLY A 75 -5.17 -17.86 2.06
C GLY A 75 -4.42 -18.63 3.17
N SER A 76 -4.29 -19.93 2.96
CA SER A 76 -3.51 -20.81 3.85
C SER A 76 -2.02 -20.80 3.56
N VAL A 77 -1.62 -20.44 2.33
CA VAL A 77 -0.22 -20.38 1.89
C VAL A 77 0.27 -18.96 1.96
N VAL A 78 1.51 -18.76 2.42
CA VAL A 78 2.15 -17.44 2.48
C VAL A 78 3.31 -17.41 1.48
N TYR A 79 3.32 -16.39 0.62
CA TYR A 79 4.45 -16.11 -0.27
C TYR A 79 5.65 -15.71 0.59
N PRO A 80 6.77 -16.46 0.52
CA PRO A 80 7.90 -16.21 1.39
C PRO A 80 8.59 -14.89 1.03
N LEU A 81 9.01 -14.16 2.05
CA LEU A 81 9.91 -13.02 1.96
C LEU A 81 11.17 -13.35 2.77
N PRO A 82 12.08 -14.17 2.25
CA PRO A 82 13.28 -14.56 2.97
C PRO A 82 14.21 -13.36 3.18
N ALA A 83 14.93 -13.37 4.29
CA ALA A 83 15.98 -12.38 4.53
C ALA A 83 17.20 -12.63 3.63
N ALA A 84 17.82 -11.55 3.16
CA ALA A 84 19.13 -11.59 2.51
C ALA A 84 20.11 -10.68 3.27
N ALA A 85 21.33 -10.52 2.75
CA ALA A 85 22.32 -9.61 3.35
C ALA A 85 21.71 -8.21 3.55
N PRO A 86 21.67 -7.70 4.78
CA PRO A 86 20.93 -6.47 5.06
C PRO A 86 21.58 -5.25 4.40
N LEU A 87 20.74 -4.32 3.95
CA LEU A 87 21.15 -2.99 3.53
C LEU A 87 21.29 -2.14 4.79
N THR A 88 22.50 -1.93 5.26
CA THR A 88 22.79 -1.23 6.52
C THR A 88 22.89 0.28 6.35
N GLU A 89 23.30 0.72 5.16
CA GLU A 89 23.50 2.14 4.84
C GLU A 89 22.81 2.51 3.53
N VAL A 90 22.16 3.64 3.54
CA VAL A 90 21.53 4.23 2.35
C VAL A 90 21.91 5.72 2.30
N PRO A 91 23.13 6.03 1.83
CA PRO A 91 23.52 7.42 1.66
C PRO A 91 22.78 8.05 0.48
N TYR A 92 22.22 9.24 0.69
CA TYR A 92 21.58 10.04 -0.34
C TYR A 92 21.89 11.52 -0.13
N ARG A 93 21.77 12.33 -1.18
CA ARG A 93 22.02 13.78 -1.11
C ARG A 93 20.70 14.53 -1.23
N PHE A 94 20.36 15.32 -0.23
CA PHE A 94 19.18 16.15 -0.22
C PHE A 94 19.47 17.51 0.41
N ALA A 95 18.92 18.59 -0.13
CA ALA A 95 19.12 19.97 0.35
C ALA A 95 20.61 20.31 0.61
N GLY A 96 21.52 19.86 -0.28
CA GLY A 96 22.95 20.10 -0.19
C GLY A 96 23.71 19.23 0.84
N LYS A 97 23.02 18.38 1.60
CA LYS A 97 23.61 17.50 2.63
C LYS A 97 23.68 16.06 2.16
N ILE A 98 24.63 15.30 2.71
CA ILE A 98 24.63 13.84 2.63
C ILE A 98 23.92 13.34 3.89
N LEU A 99 22.86 12.58 3.71
CA LEU A 99 21.98 12.04 4.73
C LEU A 99 21.99 10.52 4.68
N GLY A 100 21.52 9.88 5.74
CA GLY A 100 21.43 8.42 5.86
C GLY A 100 20.01 7.95 6.17
N LEU A 101 19.90 6.64 6.43
CA LEU A 101 18.63 5.98 6.73
C LEU A 101 17.89 6.61 7.91
N GLU A 102 18.58 6.85 9.01
CA GLU A 102 17.94 7.38 10.23
C GLU A 102 17.49 8.84 10.06
N ASP A 103 18.25 9.64 9.30
CA ASP A 103 17.83 11.00 8.92
C ASP A 103 16.52 10.96 8.14
N PHE A 104 16.43 10.04 7.15
CA PHE A 104 15.22 9.86 6.35
C PHE A 104 14.02 9.43 7.21
N MET A 105 14.21 8.42 8.06
CA MET A 105 13.18 7.91 8.96
C MET A 105 12.59 9.02 9.83
N GLN A 106 13.43 9.86 10.40
CA GLN A 106 13.03 10.96 11.28
C GLN A 106 12.35 12.09 10.50
N ARG A 107 12.99 12.59 9.45
CA ARG A 107 12.53 13.76 8.68
C ARG A 107 11.21 13.49 7.97
N ASN A 108 11.02 12.29 7.47
CA ASN A 108 9.80 11.87 6.78
C ASN A 108 8.76 11.22 7.71
N ARG A 109 8.97 11.27 9.03
CA ARG A 109 8.05 10.67 10.01
C ARG A 109 7.62 9.25 9.60
N VAL A 110 8.62 8.42 9.27
CA VAL A 110 8.40 7.08 8.73
C VAL A 110 7.84 6.15 9.82
N GLY A 111 6.72 5.52 9.53
CA GLY A 111 6.08 4.50 10.39
C GLY A 111 6.47 3.08 10.02
N GLY A 112 6.85 2.85 8.76
CA GLY A 112 7.31 1.56 8.24
C GLY A 112 8.07 1.72 6.94
N LEU A 113 9.18 1.00 6.80
CA LEU A 113 9.99 0.96 5.59
C LEU A 113 10.42 -0.48 5.30
N LEU A 114 10.11 -0.95 4.09
CA LEU A 114 10.50 -2.26 3.60
C LEU A 114 11.19 -2.13 2.25
N VAL A 115 12.34 -2.79 2.10
CA VAL A 115 13.06 -2.89 0.83
C VAL A 115 13.20 -4.37 0.47
N LEU A 116 12.63 -4.74 -0.68
CA LEU A 116 12.75 -6.08 -1.26
C LEU A 116 13.60 -6.03 -2.54
N GLU A 117 14.61 -6.86 -2.63
CA GLU A 117 15.38 -7.12 -3.85
C GLU A 117 15.17 -8.58 -4.26
N ASP A 118 14.64 -8.82 -5.46
CA ASP A 118 14.28 -10.18 -5.92
C ASP A 118 13.41 -10.96 -4.91
N GLY A 119 12.47 -10.30 -4.25
CA GLY A 119 11.59 -10.89 -3.24
C GLY A 119 12.26 -11.17 -1.90
N HIS A 120 13.52 -10.78 -1.71
CA HIS A 120 14.25 -10.94 -0.45
C HIS A 120 14.28 -9.64 0.35
N VAL A 121 14.06 -9.73 1.66
CA VAL A 121 14.13 -8.58 2.56
C VAL A 121 15.58 -8.11 2.71
N ARG A 122 15.85 -6.89 2.25
CA ARG A 122 17.14 -6.20 2.39
C ARG A 122 17.13 -5.17 3.51
N LEU A 123 15.96 -4.61 3.80
CA LEU A 123 15.73 -3.65 4.89
C LEU A 123 14.29 -3.74 5.35
N GLU A 124 14.08 -3.76 6.66
CA GLU A 124 12.76 -3.67 7.28
C GLU A 124 12.90 -2.87 8.56
N ARG A 125 12.12 -1.79 8.69
CA ARG A 125 12.11 -0.89 9.84
C ARG A 125 10.69 -0.52 10.21
N TYR A 126 10.46 -0.39 11.49
CA TYR A 126 9.20 0.09 12.08
C TYR A 126 9.49 1.20 13.07
N ALA A 127 8.64 2.22 13.06
CA ALA A 127 8.69 3.33 14.00
C ALA A 127 7.26 3.84 14.30
N LEU A 128 7.12 4.92 15.03
CA LEU A 128 5.83 5.52 15.41
C LEU A 128 4.88 4.51 16.10
N GLY A 129 5.42 3.55 16.85
CA GLY A 129 4.64 2.52 17.55
C GLY A 129 4.17 1.35 16.66
N ASN A 130 4.61 1.27 15.41
CA ASN A 130 4.33 0.14 14.51
C ASN A 130 5.24 -1.06 14.78
N ASN A 131 4.76 -2.23 14.35
CA ASN A 131 5.47 -3.50 14.35
C ASN A 131 5.02 -4.35 13.14
N ASP A 132 5.51 -5.58 13.04
CA ASP A 132 5.24 -6.53 11.94
C ASP A 132 3.76 -6.93 11.80
N ARG A 133 2.94 -6.71 12.83
CA ARG A 133 1.50 -7.00 12.84
C ARG A 133 0.63 -5.76 12.64
N SER A 134 1.22 -4.56 12.69
CA SER A 134 0.49 -3.33 12.44
C SER A 134 -0.08 -3.31 11.04
N ARG A 135 -1.35 -2.91 10.91
CA ARG A 135 -1.98 -2.60 9.64
C ARG A 135 -2.04 -1.09 9.49
N TRP A 136 -1.69 -0.59 8.35
CA TRP A 136 -1.60 0.84 8.09
C TRP A 136 -2.44 1.20 6.87
N THR A 137 -3.15 2.33 6.95
CA THR A 137 -4.02 2.76 5.86
C THR A 137 -3.23 3.15 4.61
N SER A 138 -3.72 2.72 3.46
CA SER A 138 -3.05 2.91 2.16
C SER A 138 -3.20 4.31 1.59
N PHE A 139 -4.21 5.05 2.01
CA PHE A 139 -4.65 6.20 1.24
C PHE A 139 -4.69 5.87 -0.26
N SER A 140 -4.24 6.78 -1.13
CA SER A 140 -4.34 6.61 -2.58
C SER A 140 -3.47 5.51 -3.20
N VAL A 141 -2.57 4.86 -2.44
CA VAL A 141 -1.92 3.62 -2.90
C VAL A 141 -2.97 2.56 -3.29
N GLY A 142 -4.13 2.56 -2.63
CA GLY A 142 -5.25 1.69 -2.97
C GLY A 142 -5.77 1.83 -4.40
N LYS A 143 -5.59 2.98 -5.04
CA LYS A 143 -6.01 3.20 -6.43
C LYS A 143 -5.32 2.23 -7.40
N SER A 144 -4.05 1.97 -7.19
CA SER A 144 -3.30 1.00 -7.99
C SER A 144 -3.78 -0.44 -7.77
N ILE A 145 -4.27 -0.75 -6.57
CA ILE A 145 -4.92 -2.05 -6.28
C ILE A 145 -6.24 -2.16 -7.04
N VAL A 146 -7.07 -1.11 -7.03
CA VAL A 146 -8.34 -1.09 -7.79
C VAL A 146 -8.09 -1.22 -9.29
N SER A 147 -7.12 -0.50 -9.85
CA SER A 147 -6.70 -0.67 -11.25
C SER A 147 -6.31 -2.11 -11.57
N THR A 148 -5.58 -2.75 -10.65
CA THR A 148 -5.20 -4.16 -10.78
C THR A 148 -6.43 -5.08 -10.78
N LEU A 149 -7.45 -4.80 -9.97
CA LEU A 149 -8.72 -5.53 -9.97
C LEU A 149 -9.53 -5.30 -11.24
N VAL A 150 -9.48 -4.10 -11.84
CA VAL A 150 -10.05 -3.87 -13.18
C VAL A 150 -9.36 -4.79 -14.20
N GLY A 151 -8.03 -4.89 -14.16
CA GLY A 151 -7.27 -5.82 -15.00
C GLY A 151 -7.69 -7.27 -14.80
N ALA A 152 -7.88 -7.71 -13.56
CA ALA A 152 -8.38 -9.04 -13.25
C ALA A 152 -9.80 -9.26 -13.81
N ALA A 153 -10.69 -8.29 -13.68
CA ALA A 153 -12.05 -8.37 -14.20
C ALA A 153 -12.09 -8.42 -15.75
N VAL A 154 -11.16 -7.73 -16.41
CA VAL A 154 -10.96 -7.86 -17.87
C VAL A 154 -10.46 -9.25 -18.22
N LYS A 155 -9.51 -9.79 -17.46
CA LYS A 155 -8.98 -11.15 -17.67
C LYS A 155 -10.06 -12.24 -17.50
N ASP A 156 -10.97 -12.05 -16.54
CA ASP A 156 -12.09 -12.94 -16.30
C ASP A 156 -13.24 -12.80 -17.33
N GLY A 157 -13.20 -11.75 -18.17
CA GLY A 157 -14.28 -11.42 -19.10
C GLY A 157 -15.50 -10.73 -18.47
N ALA A 158 -15.45 -10.41 -17.16
CA ALA A 158 -16.51 -9.67 -16.49
C ALA A 158 -16.60 -8.22 -16.99
N ILE A 159 -15.44 -7.59 -17.24
CA ILE A 159 -15.34 -6.35 -18.01
C ILE A 159 -14.89 -6.74 -19.43
N ALA A 160 -15.77 -6.54 -20.42
CA ALA A 160 -15.49 -6.98 -21.79
C ALA A 160 -14.35 -6.17 -22.43
N SER A 161 -14.29 -4.86 -22.17
CA SER A 161 -13.25 -3.96 -22.66
C SER A 161 -13.12 -2.73 -21.76
N ILE A 162 -11.91 -2.21 -21.61
CA ILE A 162 -11.73 -0.89 -20.97
C ILE A 162 -12.23 0.27 -21.84
N GLU A 163 -12.54 0.02 -23.13
CA GLU A 163 -13.22 0.98 -24.00
C GLU A 163 -14.75 0.98 -23.82
N ASP A 164 -15.29 0.08 -23.00
CA ASP A 164 -16.72 0.11 -22.69
C ASP A 164 -17.09 1.41 -21.97
N PRO A 165 -18.26 2.00 -22.29
CA PRO A 165 -18.75 3.15 -21.56
C PRO A 165 -19.05 2.77 -20.11
N VAL A 166 -18.70 3.64 -19.16
CA VAL A 166 -18.95 3.41 -17.73
C VAL A 166 -20.42 3.16 -17.42
N THR A 167 -21.34 3.75 -18.21
CA THR A 167 -22.80 3.61 -18.08
C THR A 167 -23.31 2.21 -18.45
N LYS A 168 -22.48 1.35 -19.04
CA LYS A 168 -22.76 -0.08 -19.26
C LYS A 168 -22.82 -0.82 -17.91
N TYR A 169 -21.92 -0.51 -17.00
CA TYR A 169 -21.78 -1.14 -15.69
C TYR A 169 -22.51 -0.36 -14.59
N LEU A 170 -22.57 0.96 -14.72
CA LEU A 170 -23.20 1.89 -13.78
C LEU A 170 -24.31 2.69 -14.49
N PRO A 171 -25.48 2.07 -14.76
CA PRO A 171 -26.54 2.70 -15.54
C PRO A 171 -27.12 3.98 -14.87
N GLN A 172 -26.95 4.14 -13.55
CA GLN A 172 -27.33 5.35 -12.81
C GLN A 172 -26.52 6.60 -13.20
N LEU A 173 -25.42 6.45 -13.94
CA LEU A 173 -24.65 7.56 -14.48
C LEU A 173 -25.13 8.04 -15.86
N ARG A 174 -26.19 7.43 -16.44
CA ARG A 174 -26.78 7.91 -17.71
C ARG A 174 -27.37 9.31 -17.53
N GLY A 175 -27.13 10.16 -18.52
CA GLY A 175 -27.55 11.57 -18.48
C GLY A 175 -26.66 12.46 -17.61
N SER A 176 -25.62 11.91 -16.98
CA SER A 176 -24.64 12.69 -16.23
C SER A 176 -23.45 13.12 -17.09
N ALA A 177 -22.50 13.85 -16.51
CA ALA A 177 -21.25 14.18 -17.17
C ALA A 177 -20.36 12.96 -17.47
N TYR A 178 -20.71 11.77 -16.96
CA TYR A 178 -20.01 10.51 -17.26
C TYR A 178 -20.53 9.81 -18.52
N ASP A 179 -21.62 10.27 -19.16
CA ASP A 179 -22.02 9.75 -20.46
C ASP A 179 -20.92 9.96 -21.50
N GLY A 180 -20.60 8.90 -22.26
CA GLY A 180 -19.50 8.89 -23.23
C GLY A 180 -18.11 8.73 -22.61
N THR A 181 -18.01 8.61 -21.28
CA THR A 181 -16.74 8.28 -20.60
C THR A 181 -16.54 6.76 -20.60
N THR A 182 -15.32 6.31 -20.93
CA THR A 182 -14.94 4.88 -20.90
C THR A 182 -14.27 4.49 -19.58
N VAL A 183 -14.20 3.19 -19.31
CA VAL A 183 -13.41 2.65 -18.19
C VAL A 183 -11.95 3.08 -18.29
N ARG A 184 -11.38 3.16 -19.51
CA ARG A 184 -10.04 3.68 -19.75
C ARG A 184 -9.89 5.12 -19.30
N ASN A 185 -10.86 5.97 -19.56
CA ASN A 185 -10.78 7.37 -19.13
C ASN A 185 -10.70 7.49 -17.60
N LEU A 186 -11.46 6.68 -16.85
CA LEU A 186 -11.37 6.64 -15.40
C LEU A 186 -10.00 6.10 -14.92
N LEU A 187 -9.47 5.03 -15.57
CA LEU A 187 -8.14 4.49 -15.26
C LEU A 187 -7.04 5.55 -15.45
N GLN A 188 -7.21 6.45 -16.40
CA GLN A 188 -6.24 7.49 -16.76
C GLN A 188 -6.56 8.87 -16.15
N MET A 189 -7.52 8.96 -15.22
CA MET A 189 -7.92 10.24 -14.62
C MET A 189 -8.27 11.31 -15.69
N SER A 190 -9.04 10.93 -16.69
CA SER A 190 -9.32 11.76 -17.87
C SER A 190 -10.77 11.76 -18.32
N SER A 191 -11.71 11.62 -17.39
CA SER A 191 -13.15 11.67 -17.72
C SER A 191 -13.59 13.02 -18.30
N GLY A 192 -12.87 14.10 -18.00
CA GLY A 192 -13.25 15.46 -18.32
C GLY A 192 -14.37 16.02 -17.40
N VAL A 193 -14.71 15.33 -16.32
CA VAL A 193 -15.62 15.82 -15.29
C VAL A 193 -14.88 16.80 -14.38
N LYS A 194 -15.53 17.91 -14.01
CA LYS A 194 -14.95 18.88 -13.09
C LYS A 194 -14.74 18.26 -11.73
N TRP A 195 -13.54 18.45 -11.17
CA TRP A 195 -13.20 17.91 -9.87
C TRP A 195 -12.15 18.78 -9.18
N ASN A 196 -12.34 18.97 -7.86
CA ASN A 196 -11.39 19.65 -6.98
C ASN A 196 -10.89 18.67 -5.89
N GLU A 197 -9.60 18.27 -5.97
CA GLU A 197 -8.94 17.35 -5.04
C GLU A 197 -8.25 18.09 -3.88
N ASP A 198 -8.59 19.33 -3.56
CA ASP A 198 -7.95 20.10 -2.49
C ASP A 198 -8.33 19.56 -1.11
N TYR A 199 -7.38 18.90 -0.46
CA TYR A 199 -7.55 18.31 0.88
C TYR A 199 -7.58 19.34 2.02
N THR A 200 -7.27 20.60 1.75
CA THR A 200 -7.28 21.69 2.76
C THR A 200 -8.63 22.38 2.88
N GLN A 201 -9.56 22.11 1.95
CA GLN A 201 -10.87 22.71 1.88
C GLN A 201 -11.97 21.66 2.10
N ALA A 202 -12.75 21.84 3.15
CA ALA A 202 -13.84 20.90 3.49
C ALA A 202 -14.98 20.88 2.44
N ASP A 203 -15.16 21.95 1.65
CA ASP A 203 -16.14 22.07 0.59
C ASP A 203 -15.59 21.72 -0.81
N SER A 204 -14.33 21.30 -0.92
CA SER A 204 -13.79 20.68 -2.14
C SER A 204 -14.56 19.40 -2.49
N ASP A 205 -14.41 18.92 -3.73
CA ASP A 205 -15.14 17.71 -4.13
C ASP A 205 -14.66 16.48 -3.39
N ILE A 206 -13.35 16.38 -3.07
CA ILE A 206 -12.85 15.32 -2.19
C ILE A 206 -13.41 15.47 -0.76
N GLY A 207 -13.51 16.67 -0.21
CA GLY A 207 -14.11 16.93 1.09
C GLY A 207 -15.59 16.50 1.14
N ARG A 208 -16.36 16.81 0.10
CA ARG A 208 -17.78 16.37 -0.04
C ARG A 208 -17.90 14.85 -0.18
N MET A 209 -17.00 14.20 -0.91
CA MET A 209 -16.95 12.74 -1.02
C MET A 209 -16.73 12.10 0.35
N LEU A 210 -15.81 12.64 1.16
CA LEU A 210 -15.54 12.14 2.51
C LEU A 210 -16.72 12.41 3.46
N LYS A 211 -17.45 13.50 3.25
CA LYS A 211 -18.66 13.76 4.01
C LYS A 211 -19.71 12.67 3.82
N CYS A 212 -19.81 12.05 2.65
CA CYS A 212 -20.70 10.91 2.42
C CYS A 212 -20.44 9.76 3.41
N THR A 213 -19.17 9.53 3.77
CA THR A 213 -18.79 8.51 4.76
C THR A 213 -19.25 8.89 6.17
N ALA A 214 -19.15 10.18 6.52
CA ALA A 214 -19.63 10.68 7.81
C ALA A 214 -21.15 10.65 7.92
N ASP A 215 -21.87 10.84 6.81
CA ASP A 215 -23.35 10.82 6.75
C ASP A 215 -23.91 9.38 6.77
N ASP A 216 -23.07 8.34 6.73
CA ASP A 216 -23.41 6.90 6.74
C ASP A 216 -24.51 6.53 5.73
N LYS A 217 -24.48 7.11 4.51
CA LYS A 217 -25.52 6.96 3.51
C LYS A 217 -25.02 6.11 2.33
N PRO A 218 -25.53 4.88 2.13
CA PRO A 218 -25.15 4.04 1.00
C PRO A 218 -25.46 4.69 -0.34
N GLY A 219 -24.51 4.63 -1.29
CA GLY A 219 -24.64 5.21 -2.63
C GLY A 219 -24.51 6.74 -2.67
N CYS A 220 -24.17 7.40 -1.56
CA CYS A 220 -23.99 8.85 -1.52
C CYS A 220 -22.90 9.32 -2.50
N ILE A 221 -21.81 8.57 -2.61
CA ILE A 221 -20.69 8.99 -3.47
C ILE A 221 -21.08 8.95 -4.94
N ILE A 222 -21.71 7.88 -5.43
CA ILE A 222 -22.11 7.81 -6.83
C ILE A 222 -23.22 8.83 -7.16
N ASP A 223 -24.13 9.09 -6.22
CA ASP A 223 -25.13 10.16 -6.33
C ASP A 223 -24.47 11.54 -6.44
N PHE A 224 -23.44 11.79 -5.65
CA PHE A 224 -22.66 13.03 -5.72
C PHE A 224 -21.93 13.13 -7.06
N MET A 225 -21.21 12.08 -7.47
CA MET A 225 -20.45 12.04 -8.74
C MET A 225 -21.36 12.27 -9.94
N SER A 226 -22.58 11.73 -9.94
CA SER A 226 -23.54 11.89 -11.04
C SER A 226 -23.98 13.33 -11.29
N LYS A 227 -23.82 14.22 -10.31
CA LYS A 227 -24.24 15.63 -10.36
C LYS A 227 -23.13 16.59 -10.73
N LEU A 228 -21.89 16.11 -10.81
CA LEU A 228 -20.75 16.95 -11.19
C LEU A 228 -20.85 17.38 -12.66
N PRO A 229 -20.50 18.63 -12.98
CA PRO A 229 -20.55 19.13 -14.36
C PRO A 229 -19.35 18.64 -15.17
N ARG A 230 -19.55 18.56 -16.50
CA ARG A 230 -18.45 18.33 -17.44
C ARG A 230 -17.61 19.61 -17.59
N ALA A 231 -16.29 19.49 -17.54
CA ALA A 231 -15.34 20.57 -17.76
C ALA A 231 -14.59 20.45 -19.10
N ALA A 232 -14.39 19.21 -19.60
CA ALA A 232 -13.66 18.92 -20.83
C ALA A 232 -14.22 17.64 -21.52
N PRO A 233 -13.94 17.41 -22.81
CA PRO A 233 -14.25 16.13 -23.44
C PRO A 233 -13.53 14.96 -22.74
N PRO A 234 -14.15 13.76 -22.68
CA PRO A 234 -13.47 12.58 -22.15
C PRO A 234 -12.17 12.27 -22.91
N GLY A 235 -11.12 11.93 -22.19
CA GLY A 235 -9.81 11.61 -22.75
C GLY A 235 -8.94 12.81 -23.14
N SER A 236 -9.40 14.05 -22.93
CA SER A 236 -8.69 15.25 -23.41
C SER A 236 -7.78 15.92 -22.37
N VAL A 237 -8.07 15.76 -21.08
CA VAL A 237 -7.34 16.44 -20.00
C VAL A 237 -7.13 15.45 -18.84
N PHE A 238 -5.92 15.40 -18.30
CA PHE A 238 -5.66 14.75 -17.02
C PHE A 238 -6.15 15.64 -15.89
N ASN A 239 -6.96 15.06 -14.99
CA ASN A 239 -7.36 15.69 -13.74
C ASN A 239 -7.47 14.63 -12.66
N TYR A 240 -6.53 14.61 -11.71
CA TYR A 240 -6.55 13.63 -10.64
C TYR A 240 -7.86 13.71 -9.85
N ASN A 241 -8.57 12.57 -9.77
CA ASN A 241 -9.95 12.53 -9.27
C ASN A 241 -10.18 11.22 -8.49
N SER A 242 -10.20 11.32 -7.17
CA SER A 242 -10.46 10.18 -6.28
C SER A 242 -11.84 9.56 -6.51
N GLY A 243 -12.85 10.35 -6.87
CA GLY A 243 -14.18 9.84 -7.20
C GLY A 243 -14.18 8.90 -8.40
N GLU A 244 -13.33 9.13 -9.41
CA GLU A 244 -13.21 8.22 -10.57
C GLU A 244 -12.70 6.84 -10.17
N THR A 245 -11.79 6.75 -9.25
CA THR A 245 -11.36 5.44 -8.74
C THR A 245 -12.44 4.77 -7.92
N HIS A 246 -13.25 5.53 -7.18
CA HIS A 246 -14.42 4.95 -6.51
C HIS A 246 -15.40 4.37 -7.53
N LEU A 247 -15.67 5.07 -8.64
CA LEU A 247 -16.50 4.54 -9.74
C LEU A 247 -15.88 3.28 -10.37
N LEU A 248 -14.54 3.20 -10.54
CA LEU A 248 -13.88 1.97 -10.99
C LEU A 248 -14.14 0.80 -10.05
N GLY A 249 -14.10 1.02 -8.75
CA GLY A 249 -14.46 0.00 -7.77
C GLY A 249 -15.89 -0.48 -7.90
N LEU A 250 -16.83 0.45 -8.06
CA LEU A 250 -18.24 0.11 -8.30
C LEU A 250 -18.42 -0.65 -9.62
N ILE A 251 -17.67 -0.30 -10.68
CA ILE A 251 -17.68 -1.03 -11.96
C ILE A 251 -17.21 -2.47 -11.76
N VAL A 252 -16.09 -2.69 -11.03
CA VAL A 252 -15.61 -4.05 -10.74
C VAL A 252 -16.66 -4.83 -9.97
N SER A 253 -17.25 -4.24 -8.93
CA SER A 253 -18.29 -4.91 -8.14
C SER A 253 -19.54 -5.24 -8.95
N ALA A 254 -20.00 -4.30 -9.79
CA ALA A 254 -21.15 -4.52 -10.67
C ALA A 254 -20.89 -5.60 -11.73
N ALA A 255 -19.71 -5.58 -12.35
CA ALA A 255 -19.34 -6.53 -13.40
C ALA A 255 -19.11 -7.95 -12.87
N THR A 256 -18.53 -8.08 -11.67
CA THR A 256 -18.21 -9.38 -11.07
C THR A 256 -19.30 -9.92 -10.15
N HIS A 257 -20.29 -9.07 -9.77
CA HIS A 257 -21.32 -9.38 -8.77
C HIS A 257 -20.74 -9.74 -7.39
N LYS A 258 -19.60 -9.14 -7.03
CA LYS A 258 -18.88 -9.38 -5.77
C LYS A 258 -18.52 -8.06 -5.10
N HIS A 259 -18.37 -8.07 -3.77
CA HIS A 259 -17.67 -6.99 -3.08
C HIS A 259 -16.22 -6.91 -3.54
N LEU A 260 -15.63 -5.71 -3.54
CA LEU A 260 -14.21 -5.54 -3.90
C LEU A 260 -13.29 -6.36 -2.99
N THR A 261 -13.59 -6.44 -1.70
CA THR A 261 -12.85 -7.24 -0.73
C THR A 261 -12.87 -8.73 -1.06
N ASP A 262 -14.03 -9.27 -1.46
CA ASP A 262 -14.16 -10.68 -1.84
C ASP A 262 -13.40 -10.96 -3.14
N TYR A 263 -13.51 -10.04 -4.10
CA TYR A 263 -12.81 -10.19 -5.38
C TYR A 263 -11.29 -10.04 -5.23
N LEU A 264 -10.83 -9.11 -4.39
CA LEU A 264 -9.41 -8.98 -4.03
C LEU A 264 -8.89 -10.26 -3.36
N SER A 265 -9.67 -10.81 -2.41
CA SER A 265 -9.32 -12.06 -1.72
C SER A 265 -9.18 -13.21 -2.72
N GLU A 266 -10.17 -13.38 -3.61
CA GLU A 266 -10.21 -14.47 -4.58
C GLU A 266 -9.08 -14.38 -5.62
N LYS A 267 -8.82 -13.19 -6.15
CA LYS A 267 -7.87 -13.02 -7.28
C LYS A 267 -6.43 -12.90 -6.87
N ILE A 268 -6.18 -12.18 -5.78
CA ILE A 268 -4.81 -11.79 -5.41
C ILE A 268 -4.48 -12.24 -4.00
N TRP A 269 -5.25 -11.80 -2.99
CA TRP A 269 -4.84 -11.84 -1.62
C TRP A 269 -4.59 -13.26 -1.11
N SER A 270 -5.56 -14.16 -1.31
CA SER A 270 -5.43 -15.56 -0.89
C SER A 270 -4.53 -16.38 -1.81
N ARG A 271 -4.46 -16.05 -3.11
CA ARG A 271 -3.77 -16.85 -4.12
C ARG A 271 -2.29 -16.52 -4.27
N PHE A 272 -1.91 -15.25 -4.13
CA PHE A 272 -0.50 -14.86 -4.13
C PHE A 272 0.18 -15.24 -2.82
N GLY A 273 -0.58 -15.34 -1.74
CA GLY A 273 -0.08 -15.75 -0.44
C GLY A 273 0.26 -14.57 0.46
N MET A 274 -0.70 -13.69 0.68
CA MET A 274 -0.55 -12.64 1.70
C MET A 274 -0.55 -13.25 3.09
N GLU A 275 0.19 -12.63 4.00
CA GLU A 275 0.43 -13.16 5.35
C GLU A 275 -0.73 -12.90 6.31
N SER A 276 -1.44 -11.79 6.11
CA SER A 276 -2.47 -11.32 7.02
C SER A 276 -3.77 -10.97 6.30
N ASP A 277 -4.88 -11.06 7.02
CA ASP A 277 -6.11 -10.41 6.61
C ASP A 277 -5.91 -8.90 6.65
N GLY A 278 -6.47 -8.20 5.68
CA GLY A 278 -6.59 -6.75 5.70
C GLY A 278 -8.06 -6.32 5.76
N TYR A 279 -8.30 -5.02 5.79
CA TYR A 279 -9.66 -4.49 5.70
C TYR A 279 -9.70 -3.25 4.81
N TRP A 280 -10.87 -3.00 4.27
CA TRP A 280 -11.16 -1.85 3.41
C TRP A 280 -12.24 -0.99 4.07
N LEU A 281 -12.04 0.32 4.12
CA LEU A 281 -13.07 1.24 4.60
C LEU A 281 -14.29 1.20 3.67
N LEU A 282 -15.48 1.36 4.25
CA LEU A 282 -16.74 1.46 3.53
C LEU A 282 -17.20 2.92 3.43
N GLU A 283 -17.94 3.24 2.39
CA GLU A 283 -18.59 4.57 2.26
C GLU A 283 -19.67 4.79 3.31
N SER A 284 -20.25 3.69 3.83
CA SER A 284 -21.24 3.67 4.89
C SER A 284 -21.33 2.29 5.50
N THR A 285 -22.06 2.13 6.61
CA THR A 285 -22.36 0.81 7.19
C THR A 285 -23.04 -0.07 6.12
N ASN A 286 -22.43 -1.21 5.80
CA ASN A 286 -22.82 -2.12 4.72
C ASN A 286 -22.81 -1.53 3.29
N GLY A 287 -22.21 -0.36 3.08
CA GLY A 287 -22.01 0.26 1.79
C GLY A 287 -20.91 -0.39 0.95
N ALA A 288 -20.58 0.26 -0.17
CA ALA A 288 -19.45 -0.12 -1.02
C ALA A 288 -18.10 0.21 -0.36
N GLU A 289 -17.04 -0.45 -0.79
CA GLU A 289 -15.68 -0.12 -0.39
C GLU A 289 -15.28 1.26 -0.93
N MET A 290 -14.57 2.06 -0.11
CA MET A 290 -13.98 3.34 -0.49
C MET A 290 -12.81 3.11 -1.45
N ALA A 291 -13.13 2.79 -2.71
CA ALA A 291 -12.17 2.33 -3.70
C ALA A 291 -11.07 3.35 -4.03
N ALA A 292 -11.29 4.63 -3.74
CA ALA A 292 -10.27 5.67 -3.92
C ALA A 292 -9.01 5.47 -3.08
N GLY A 293 -9.06 4.53 -2.11
CA GLY A 293 -7.95 4.25 -1.20
C GLY A 293 -8.41 3.49 0.03
N SER A 294 -7.72 3.74 1.15
CA SER A 294 -8.19 3.34 2.49
C SER A 294 -8.28 1.83 2.74
N LEU A 295 -7.41 1.03 2.10
CA LEU A 295 -7.12 -0.33 2.54
C LEU A 295 -6.12 -0.27 3.70
N SER A 296 -6.28 -1.17 4.66
CA SER A 296 -5.29 -1.34 5.74
C SER A 296 -4.72 -2.75 5.71
N MET A 297 -3.40 -2.85 5.61
CA MET A 297 -2.67 -4.11 5.49
C MET A 297 -1.29 -3.99 6.14
N THR A 298 -0.60 -5.12 6.35
CA THR A 298 0.73 -5.13 6.96
C THR A 298 1.80 -4.64 5.99
N LEU A 299 2.93 -4.14 6.51
CA LEU A 299 4.05 -3.66 5.71
C LEU A 299 4.55 -4.72 4.72
N ARG A 300 4.65 -5.96 5.19
CA ARG A 300 5.08 -7.08 4.34
C ARG A 300 4.05 -7.42 3.27
N ASP A 301 2.75 -7.26 3.53
CA ASP A 301 1.72 -7.51 2.51
C ASP A 301 1.65 -6.40 1.46
N TYR A 302 1.97 -5.16 1.81
CA TYR A 302 2.28 -4.12 0.81
C TYR A 302 3.44 -4.55 -0.09
N GLY A 303 4.50 -5.10 0.51
CA GLY A 303 5.66 -5.62 -0.22
C GLY A 303 5.30 -6.78 -1.14
N ARG A 304 4.47 -7.74 -0.67
CA ARG A 304 3.97 -8.85 -1.49
C ARG A 304 3.11 -8.37 -2.65
N PHE A 305 2.27 -7.36 -2.44
CA PHE A 305 1.54 -6.76 -3.55
C PHE A 305 2.49 -6.13 -4.58
N GLY A 306 3.52 -5.41 -4.11
CA GLY A 306 4.57 -4.91 -4.99
C GLY A 306 5.28 -6.00 -5.78
N GLU A 307 5.61 -7.13 -5.14
CA GLU A 307 6.22 -8.31 -5.79
C GLU A 307 5.25 -8.97 -6.79
N PHE A 308 3.97 -9.10 -6.46
CA PHE A 308 2.96 -9.57 -7.40
C PHE A 308 2.97 -8.75 -8.69
N ILE A 309 3.02 -7.43 -8.59
CA ILE A 309 3.11 -6.52 -9.74
C ILE A 309 4.47 -6.67 -10.45
N ARG A 310 5.59 -6.62 -9.70
CA ARG A 310 6.94 -6.72 -10.26
C ARG A 310 7.14 -8.00 -11.05
N THR A 311 6.57 -9.11 -10.60
CA THR A 311 6.70 -10.44 -11.20
C THR A 311 5.66 -10.76 -12.28
N GLY A 312 4.88 -9.76 -12.72
CA GLY A 312 4.02 -9.90 -13.90
C GLY A 312 2.57 -10.26 -13.61
N GLY A 313 2.09 -10.18 -12.35
CA GLY A 313 0.68 -10.31 -12.02
C GLY A 313 0.15 -11.76 -12.10
N SER A 314 0.94 -12.74 -11.61
CA SER A 314 0.53 -14.14 -11.50
C SER A 314 0.37 -14.54 -10.03
N ALA A 315 -0.64 -15.34 -9.71
CA ALA A 315 -0.92 -15.84 -8.38
C ALA A 315 -1.42 -17.29 -8.45
N GLY A 316 -0.96 -18.13 -7.52
CA GLY A 316 -1.34 -19.55 -7.50
C GLY A 316 -0.99 -20.31 -8.78
N GLY A 317 0.10 -19.93 -9.46
CA GLY A 317 0.53 -20.52 -10.73
C GLY A 317 -0.26 -20.05 -11.97
N GLU A 318 -1.24 -19.17 -11.80
CA GLU A 318 -2.06 -18.65 -12.90
C GLU A 318 -1.87 -17.14 -13.09
N ARG A 319 -1.98 -16.72 -14.33
CA ARG A 319 -1.96 -15.30 -14.68
C ARG A 319 -3.30 -14.65 -14.27
N VAL A 320 -3.23 -13.68 -13.36
CA VAL A 320 -4.41 -12.92 -12.88
C VAL A 320 -4.75 -11.77 -13.82
N LEU A 321 -3.74 -11.18 -14.46
CA LEU A 321 -3.89 -10.02 -15.34
C LEU A 321 -3.80 -10.41 -16.82
N PRO A 322 -4.43 -9.67 -17.73
CA PRO A 322 -4.23 -9.85 -19.16
C PRO A 322 -2.76 -9.73 -19.55
N PRO A 323 -2.31 -10.42 -20.61
CA PRO A 323 -0.97 -10.19 -21.16
C PRO A 323 -0.74 -8.71 -21.47
N GLY A 324 0.39 -8.16 -21.01
CA GLY A 324 0.74 -6.76 -21.26
C GLY A 324 0.02 -5.73 -20.38
N TRP A 325 -0.87 -6.15 -19.47
CA TRP A 325 -1.61 -5.20 -18.60
C TRP A 325 -0.69 -4.29 -17.81
N ILE A 326 0.31 -4.84 -17.12
CA ILE A 326 1.24 -4.04 -16.31
C ILE A 326 2.00 -3.04 -17.18
N ALA A 327 2.49 -3.46 -18.34
CA ALA A 327 3.16 -2.55 -19.26
C ALA A 327 2.25 -1.40 -19.72
N GLN A 328 0.98 -1.69 -20.03
CA GLN A 328 -0.01 -0.66 -20.38
C GLN A 328 -0.34 0.25 -19.18
N ALA A 329 -0.42 -0.31 -17.99
CA ALA A 329 -0.75 0.42 -16.77
C ALA A 329 0.39 1.34 -16.29
N THR A 330 1.63 1.02 -16.63
CA THR A 330 2.83 1.72 -16.13
C THR A 330 3.63 2.45 -17.22
N GLN A 331 3.10 2.47 -18.44
CA GLN A 331 3.68 3.24 -19.54
C GLN A 331 2.59 4.16 -20.11
N PRO A 332 2.71 5.48 -19.94
CA PRO A 332 1.78 6.43 -20.52
C PRO A 332 1.75 6.26 -22.04
N ARG A 333 0.57 6.22 -22.61
CA ARG A 333 0.40 6.21 -24.07
C ARG A 333 0.66 7.61 -24.61
N ALA A 334 1.17 7.71 -25.82
CA ALA A 334 1.43 8.99 -26.48
C ALA A 334 0.15 9.82 -26.73
N ASP A 335 -1.00 9.13 -26.87
CA ASP A 335 -2.33 9.73 -27.07
C ASP A 335 -3.11 9.95 -25.77
N SER A 336 -2.53 9.65 -24.61
CA SER A 336 -3.13 9.83 -23.30
C SER A 336 -2.79 11.22 -22.76
N PRO A 337 -3.77 11.97 -22.21
CA PRO A 337 -3.46 13.22 -21.54
C PRO A 337 -2.57 12.91 -20.34
N GLN A 338 -1.49 13.66 -20.23
CA GLN A 338 -0.51 13.46 -19.16
C GLN A 338 -0.60 14.56 -18.13
N VAL A 339 -0.05 14.26 -16.96
CA VAL A 339 0.13 15.21 -15.89
C VAL A 339 0.96 16.36 -16.41
N GLY A 340 0.41 17.57 -16.40
CA GLY A 340 1.15 18.78 -16.70
C GLY A 340 1.97 19.19 -15.49
N PHE A 341 3.05 18.49 -15.21
CA PHE A 341 4.02 19.01 -14.24
C PHE A 341 4.68 20.24 -14.88
N GLY A 342 4.81 21.30 -14.13
CA GLY A 342 5.54 22.48 -14.51
C GLY A 342 7.01 22.17 -14.79
N LYS A 343 7.94 22.81 -14.11
CA LYS A 343 9.35 22.45 -14.19
C LYS A 343 9.57 21.15 -13.38
N LEU A 344 9.82 20.03 -14.08
CA LEU A 344 10.10 18.74 -13.44
C LEU A 344 11.41 18.85 -12.66
N GLU A 345 11.35 18.49 -11.37
CA GLU A 345 12.53 18.28 -10.56
C GLU A 345 12.99 16.82 -10.64
N PRO A 346 14.27 16.52 -10.36
CA PRO A 346 14.74 15.14 -10.34
C PRO A 346 13.97 14.31 -9.31
N GLY A 347 13.22 13.32 -9.78
CA GLY A 347 12.42 12.46 -8.93
C GLY A 347 10.91 12.64 -9.07
N ASP A 348 10.44 13.73 -9.71
CA ASP A 348 9.02 13.88 -10.00
C ASP A 348 8.53 12.81 -10.98
N PRO A 349 7.31 12.27 -10.79
CA PRO A 349 6.68 11.44 -11.79
C PRO A 349 6.53 12.19 -13.11
N THR A 350 6.87 11.55 -14.23
CA THR A 350 6.76 12.15 -15.56
C THR A 350 5.49 11.77 -16.30
N GLY A 351 4.66 10.90 -15.72
CA GLY A 351 3.43 10.48 -16.34
C GLY A 351 2.52 9.70 -15.40
N TYR A 352 1.33 9.39 -15.91
CA TYR A 352 0.32 8.61 -15.22
C TYR A 352 -0.25 7.55 -16.17
N GLY A 353 -0.25 6.31 -15.72
CA GLY A 353 -0.83 5.20 -16.46
C GLY A 353 -2.23 4.84 -15.96
N TYR A 354 -2.51 3.54 -15.78
CA TYR A 354 -3.76 3.09 -15.16
C TYR A 354 -3.63 3.11 -13.64
N GLN A 355 -3.79 4.29 -13.03
CA GLN A 355 -3.67 4.53 -11.59
C GLN A 355 -2.26 4.24 -11.02
N TRP A 356 -1.22 4.39 -11.86
CA TRP A 356 0.19 4.29 -11.48
C TRP A 356 0.93 5.55 -11.89
N TRP A 357 1.73 6.10 -10.99
CA TRP A 357 2.67 7.17 -11.27
C TRP A 357 3.92 6.60 -11.94
N VAL A 358 4.36 7.21 -13.02
CA VAL A 358 5.50 6.75 -13.81
C VAL A 358 6.69 7.65 -13.55
N MET A 359 7.80 7.06 -13.12
CA MET A 359 9.02 7.79 -12.80
C MET A 359 9.77 8.21 -14.08
N PRO A 360 10.62 9.25 -13.99
CA PRO A 360 11.46 9.66 -15.12
C PRO A 360 12.31 8.51 -15.70
N HIS A 361 12.44 8.44 -17.01
CA HIS A 361 13.33 7.49 -17.68
C HIS A 361 14.83 7.84 -17.50
N LEU A 362 15.18 8.38 -16.35
CA LEU A 362 16.55 8.77 -15.99
C LEU A 362 17.03 7.91 -14.82
N ALA A 363 18.33 7.54 -14.86
CA ALA A 363 18.92 6.84 -13.72
C ALA A 363 18.85 7.72 -12.45
N PRO A 364 18.54 7.15 -11.27
CA PRO A 364 18.42 5.72 -11.01
C PRO A 364 17.01 5.14 -11.20
N HIS A 365 16.01 5.93 -11.62
CA HIS A 365 14.60 5.57 -11.68
C HIS A 365 14.13 4.99 -13.01
N SER A 366 15.01 4.81 -13.99
CA SER A 366 14.62 4.37 -15.32
C SER A 366 13.75 3.11 -15.32
N GLY A 367 12.54 3.23 -15.86
CA GLY A 367 11.55 2.15 -15.89
C GLY A 367 10.82 1.88 -14.58
N ALA A 368 11.04 2.70 -13.56
CA ALA A 368 10.31 2.61 -12.29
C ALA A 368 8.94 3.27 -12.39
N PHE A 369 8.04 2.79 -11.54
CA PHE A 369 6.71 3.35 -11.32
C PHE A 369 6.31 3.15 -9.87
N MET A 370 5.27 3.86 -9.42
CA MET A 370 4.85 3.75 -8.03
C MET A 370 3.35 3.98 -7.85
N ALA A 371 2.82 3.36 -6.82
CA ALA A 371 1.58 3.75 -6.18
C ALA A 371 1.90 4.78 -5.09
N GLU A 372 1.10 5.82 -5.00
CA GLU A 372 1.37 6.96 -4.14
C GLU A 372 0.10 7.39 -3.39
N GLY A 373 0.26 7.72 -2.13
CA GLY A 373 -0.81 8.18 -1.27
C GLY A 373 -0.41 9.37 -0.40
N ILE A 374 -1.38 10.20 -0.10
CA ILE A 374 -1.20 11.35 0.81
C ILE A 374 -0.57 10.93 2.13
N PHE A 375 0.06 11.88 2.82
CA PHE A 375 0.84 11.70 4.05
C PHE A 375 2.06 10.77 3.88
N GLY A 376 2.51 10.51 2.63
CA GLY A 376 3.74 9.80 2.31
C GLY A 376 3.64 8.27 2.32
N GLN A 377 2.63 7.72 1.67
CA GLN A 377 2.49 6.28 1.45
C GLN A 377 2.98 5.91 0.05
N TYR A 378 3.84 4.89 -0.06
CA TYR A 378 4.39 4.47 -1.35
C TYR A 378 4.52 2.96 -1.47
N ILE A 379 4.27 2.46 -2.69
CA ILE A 379 4.86 1.24 -3.21
C ILE A 379 5.64 1.63 -4.46
N TYR A 380 6.95 1.77 -4.34
CA TYR A 380 7.84 2.03 -5.46
C TYR A 380 8.34 0.71 -6.03
N ILE A 381 8.24 0.56 -7.34
CA ILE A 381 8.63 -0.65 -8.07
C ILE A 381 9.61 -0.27 -9.17
N ASN A 382 10.78 -0.89 -9.16
CA ASN A 382 11.78 -0.75 -10.21
C ASN A 382 12.13 -2.14 -10.78
N PRO A 383 11.49 -2.57 -11.86
CA PRO A 383 11.71 -3.89 -12.44
C PRO A 383 13.17 -4.12 -12.88
N ALA A 384 13.83 -3.10 -13.42
CA ALA A 384 15.21 -3.19 -13.87
C ALA A 384 16.22 -3.38 -12.72
N ALA A 385 15.88 -2.86 -11.54
CA ALA A 385 16.65 -3.06 -10.31
C ALA A 385 16.19 -4.28 -9.51
N HIS A 386 15.12 -4.97 -9.94
CA HIS A 386 14.45 -6.07 -9.21
C HIS A 386 13.94 -5.63 -7.82
N LEU A 387 13.46 -4.42 -7.71
CA LEU A 387 13.27 -3.72 -6.45
C LEU A 387 11.79 -3.39 -6.18
N VAL A 388 11.38 -3.61 -4.94
CA VAL A 388 10.16 -3.03 -4.36
C VAL A 388 10.54 -2.28 -3.08
N ILE A 389 10.09 -1.05 -2.93
CA ILE A 389 10.18 -0.28 -1.68
C ILE A 389 8.77 0.05 -1.22
N VAL A 390 8.47 -0.24 0.04
CA VAL A 390 7.25 0.21 0.70
C VAL A 390 7.61 1.25 1.75
N LEU A 391 6.90 2.35 1.74
CA LEU A 391 7.03 3.41 2.72
C LEU A 391 5.68 3.73 3.34
N TRP A 392 5.61 3.75 4.66
CA TRP A 392 4.55 4.31 5.46
C TRP A 392 5.07 5.56 6.17
N SER A 393 4.41 6.66 5.98
CA SER A 393 4.76 7.90 6.66
C SER A 393 3.52 8.56 7.29
N ALA A 394 3.77 9.51 8.16
CA ALA A 394 2.76 10.36 8.78
C ALA A 394 3.20 11.82 8.61
N TRP A 395 3.28 12.31 7.36
CA TRP A 395 3.66 13.69 7.08
C TRP A 395 2.68 14.68 7.74
N PRO A 396 3.13 15.87 8.09
CA PRO A 396 2.30 16.84 8.79
C PRO A 396 1.13 17.39 7.95
N GLY A 397 1.19 17.24 6.63
CA GLY A 397 0.15 17.62 5.68
C GLY A 397 -0.13 16.53 4.68
N ALA A 398 -1.29 16.57 4.03
CA ALA A 398 -1.68 15.60 3.01
C ALA A 398 -0.60 15.49 1.90
N TRP A 399 -0.07 16.62 1.48
CA TRP A 399 1.04 16.72 0.56
C TRP A 399 2.08 17.71 1.07
N VAL A 400 3.35 17.33 1.00
CA VAL A 400 4.49 18.16 1.40
C VAL A 400 5.60 17.95 0.35
N ASP A 401 5.78 18.92 -0.54
CA ASP A 401 6.70 18.82 -1.69
C ASP A 401 8.11 18.39 -1.28
N ALA A 402 8.66 19.00 -0.23
CA ALA A 402 10.00 18.68 0.25
C ALA A 402 10.13 17.21 0.73
N ASN A 403 9.07 16.66 1.33
CA ASN A 403 9.08 15.24 1.74
C ASN A 403 8.93 14.30 0.53
N ALA A 404 8.12 14.66 -0.47
CA ALA A 404 7.96 13.89 -1.70
C ALA A 404 9.28 13.84 -2.49
N GLU A 405 9.95 14.99 -2.66
CA GLU A 405 11.27 15.08 -3.30
C GLU A 405 12.33 14.27 -2.53
N GLU A 406 12.34 14.37 -1.19
CA GLU A 406 13.27 13.60 -0.37
C GLU A 406 13.00 12.10 -0.47
N ALA A 407 11.73 11.65 -0.49
CA ALA A 407 11.37 10.25 -0.66
C ALA A 407 11.87 9.70 -2.00
N ALA A 408 11.63 10.39 -3.11
CA ALA A 408 12.14 10.00 -4.42
C ALA A 408 13.67 9.94 -4.45
N THR A 409 14.34 10.93 -3.85
CA THR A 409 15.80 10.97 -3.73
C THR A 409 16.33 9.78 -2.91
N PHE A 410 15.66 9.45 -1.80
CA PHE A 410 16.00 8.30 -0.97
C PHE A 410 15.82 6.98 -1.73
N PHE A 411 14.73 6.80 -2.49
CA PHE A 411 14.55 5.61 -3.34
C PHE A 411 15.68 5.46 -4.34
N GLY A 412 16.12 6.56 -4.94
CA GLY A 412 17.33 6.58 -5.77
C GLY A 412 18.60 6.20 -5.03
N GLY A 413 18.73 6.59 -3.76
CA GLY A 413 19.80 6.17 -2.86
C GLY A 413 19.79 4.67 -2.61
N VAL A 414 18.62 4.08 -2.36
CA VAL A 414 18.45 2.63 -2.20
C VAL A 414 18.92 1.88 -3.45
N VAL A 415 18.50 2.30 -4.65
CA VAL A 415 18.93 1.69 -5.93
C VAL A 415 20.44 1.71 -6.07
N LYS A 416 21.08 2.84 -5.73
CA LYS A 416 22.56 2.98 -5.80
C LYS A 416 23.25 2.09 -4.76
N ALA A 417 22.77 2.06 -3.52
CA ALA A 417 23.34 1.27 -2.44
C ALA A 417 23.27 -0.25 -2.72
N LEU A 418 22.12 -0.73 -3.23
CA LEU A 418 21.96 -2.12 -3.65
C LEU A 418 22.92 -2.49 -4.79
N LYS A 419 23.08 -1.60 -5.78
CA LYS A 419 24.04 -1.82 -6.88
C LYS A 419 25.49 -1.91 -6.36
N ALA A 420 25.85 -1.08 -5.39
CA ALA A 420 27.18 -1.09 -4.79
C ALA A 420 27.43 -2.32 -3.90
N SER A 421 26.40 -2.88 -3.27
CA SER A 421 26.49 -4.06 -2.40
C SER A 421 26.59 -5.40 -3.16
N ARG A 422 26.33 -5.39 -4.48
CA ARG A 422 26.53 -6.59 -5.31
C ARG A 422 28.02 -6.87 -5.47
N PRO A 423 28.52 -8.11 -5.23
CA PRO A 423 29.91 -8.45 -5.51
C PRO A 423 30.22 -8.08 -6.98
N HIS A 424 31.30 -7.33 -7.20
CA HIS A 424 31.82 -7.17 -8.56
C HIS A 424 32.14 -8.57 -9.08
N LEU A 425 31.31 -9.10 -9.97
CA LEU A 425 31.72 -10.21 -10.83
C LEU A 425 32.96 -9.70 -11.58
N ALA A 426 34.14 -10.15 -11.14
CA ALA A 426 35.40 -9.83 -11.78
C ALA A 426 35.23 -10.09 -13.26
N ARG A 427 35.40 -9.05 -14.07
CA ARG A 427 35.50 -9.19 -15.52
C ARG A 427 36.62 -10.22 -15.72
N SER A 428 36.27 -11.42 -16.16
CA SER A 428 37.27 -12.39 -16.63
C SER A 428 38.16 -11.64 -17.63
N PRO A 429 39.48 -11.65 -17.46
CA PRO A 429 40.35 -11.06 -18.45
C PRO A 429 40.05 -11.75 -19.77
N ALA A 430 39.77 -10.95 -20.81
CA ALA A 430 39.58 -11.45 -22.14
C ALA A 430 40.76 -12.40 -22.46
N SER A 431 40.41 -13.68 -22.67
CA SER A 431 41.39 -14.68 -23.13
C SER A 431 41.95 -14.16 -24.45
N GLY A 432 43.24 -13.77 -24.41
CA GLY A 432 43.96 -13.33 -25.59
C GLY A 432 43.90 -14.43 -26.63
N SER A 433 43.41 -14.12 -27.81
CA SER A 433 43.53 -14.95 -29.00
C SER A 433 45.02 -15.24 -29.27
N PRO A 434 45.42 -16.49 -29.45
CA PRO A 434 46.78 -16.77 -29.87
C PRO A 434 47.01 -16.22 -31.29
N ALA A 435 48.07 -15.44 -31.44
CA ALA A 435 48.55 -14.98 -32.71
C ALA A 435 48.86 -16.18 -33.63
N VAL A 436 48.18 -16.25 -34.78
CA VAL A 436 48.52 -17.19 -35.87
C VAL A 436 49.79 -16.72 -36.51
N ALA A 437 50.87 -17.44 -36.24
CA ALA A 437 52.15 -17.28 -36.93
C ALA A 437 51.98 -17.71 -38.40
N GLY A 438 52.10 -16.76 -39.30
CA GLY A 438 52.17 -17.02 -40.77
C GLY A 438 53.43 -17.83 -41.06
N ARG A 439 53.29 -19.02 -41.66
CA ARG A 439 54.32 -19.71 -42.37
C ARG A 439 54.28 -19.31 -43.84
N SER A 440 55.33 -18.64 -44.26
CA SER A 440 55.69 -18.53 -45.68
C SER A 440 56.28 -19.88 -46.16
N ALA A 441 55.86 -20.36 -47.27
CA ALA A 441 56.43 -21.46 -47.99
C ALA A 441 56.71 -21.07 -49.46
N PRO A 442 57.67 -21.69 -50.13
CA PRO A 442 58.34 -21.16 -51.30
C PRO A 442 57.54 -21.21 -52.59
#